data_6f457502e05f3fa9adde3131986f28e7
#
_entry.id   6f457502e05f3fa9adde3131986f28e7
#
_cell.length_a   1.000
_cell.length_b   1.000
_cell.length_c   1.000
_cell.angle_alpha   90.00
_cell.angle_beta   90.00
_cell.angle_gamma   90.00
#
_symmetry.space_group_name_H-M   'P 1'
#
loop_
_entity.id
_entity.type
_entity.pdbx_description
1 polymer ?
#
loop_
_entity_poly.entity_id
_entity_poly.type
_entity_poly.pdbx_seq_one_letter_code
_entity_poly.pdbx_strand_id
1 'polypeptide(L)'
;MNDYNIKSFDHCELYVGNAKQAAHYYQSCLGFQPIAYQGLETGNREKVSYVLKQNQVWFVLSSPLIPGTKIGKHLDEHGDGVKDISFSVDNAENAWKSTTQNGAKSVLEPTLIEDEKGQAIISTIKTYGDTTHTFIELSNYRGVFLPGYQVIDIETIAEPTGIIHID
;
A
#
# COMPACT_ATOMS: atom_id res chain seq x y z
N MET A 1 -19.01 15.72 15.08
CA MET A 1 -17.54 15.93 15.07
C MET A 1 -16.96 14.58 14.67
N ASN A 2 -16.11 14.51 13.67
CA ASN A 2 -15.50 13.22 13.31
C ASN A 2 -14.53 12.82 14.41
N ASP A 3 -14.64 11.58 14.89
CA ASP A 3 -13.79 11.05 15.97
C ASP A 3 -12.47 10.46 15.43
N TYR A 4 -12.00 10.96 14.29
CA TYR A 4 -10.71 10.61 13.68
C TYR A 4 -10.18 11.75 12.83
N ASN A 5 -8.84 11.77 12.64
CA ASN A 5 -8.17 12.72 11.76
C ASN A 5 -7.39 11.96 10.68
N ILE A 6 -7.52 12.42 9.45
CA ILE A 6 -6.59 12.04 8.37
C ILE A 6 -5.34 12.90 8.54
N LYS A 7 -4.21 12.25 8.79
CA LYS A 7 -2.92 12.93 9.02
C LYS A 7 -2.25 13.29 7.71
N SER A 8 -2.28 12.36 6.77
CA SER A 8 -1.63 12.51 5.46
C SER A 8 -2.12 11.45 4.47
N PHE A 9 -1.84 11.68 3.22
CA PHE A 9 -1.71 10.61 2.23
C PHE A 9 -0.59 9.67 2.70
N ASP A 10 -0.83 8.36 2.69
CA ASP A 10 0.16 7.36 3.11
C ASP A 10 0.91 6.80 1.89
N HIS A 11 0.22 6.04 1.06
CA HIS A 11 0.79 5.49 -0.17
C HIS A 11 -0.27 5.23 -1.24
N CYS A 12 0.18 5.01 -2.45
CA CYS A 12 -0.63 4.51 -3.55
C CYS A 12 -0.20 3.09 -3.90
N GLU A 13 -1.11 2.11 -3.82
CA GLU A 13 -0.86 0.75 -4.27
C GLU A 13 -1.34 0.60 -5.72
N LEU A 14 -0.42 0.16 -6.57
CA LEU A 14 -0.70 -0.22 -7.95
C LEU A 14 -0.64 -1.75 -8.07
N TYR A 15 -1.70 -2.33 -8.65
CA TYR A 15 -1.64 -3.70 -9.12
C TYR A 15 -1.02 -3.71 -10.50
N VAL A 16 -0.01 -4.55 -10.69
CA VAL A 16 0.79 -4.62 -11.93
C VAL A 16 1.05 -6.08 -12.30
N GLY A 17 1.17 -6.35 -13.59
CA GLY A 17 1.43 -7.72 -14.08
C GLY A 17 2.78 -8.26 -13.63
N ASN A 18 3.79 -7.39 -13.43
CA ASN A 18 5.10 -7.78 -12.91
C ASN A 18 5.67 -6.68 -12.01
N ALA A 19 5.54 -6.87 -10.68
CA ALA A 19 5.97 -5.88 -9.70
C ALA A 19 7.48 -5.60 -9.75
N LYS A 20 8.33 -6.59 -10.06
CA LYS A 20 9.78 -6.41 -10.16
C LYS A 20 10.16 -5.52 -11.36
N GLN A 21 9.53 -5.73 -12.51
CA GLN A 21 9.77 -4.91 -13.69
C GLN A 21 9.25 -3.49 -13.50
N ALA A 22 8.04 -3.33 -12.94
CA ALA A 22 7.49 -2.03 -12.61
C ALA A 22 8.38 -1.28 -11.60
N ALA A 23 8.85 -1.95 -10.54
CA ALA A 23 9.78 -1.36 -9.58
C ALA A 23 11.08 -0.89 -10.24
N HIS A 24 11.65 -1.70 -11.13
CA HIS A 24 12.85 -1.32 -11.89
C HIS A 24 12.60 -0.07 -12.76
N TYR A 25 11.44 0.02 -13.41
CA TYR A 25 11.08 1.22 -14.19
C TYR A 25 11.05 2.48 -13.33
N TYR A 26 10.33 2.47 -12.21
CA TYR A 26 10.25 3.63 -11.31
C TYR A 26 11.60 4.02 -10.71
N GLN A 27 12.46 3.04 -10.43
CA GLN A 27 13.82 3.29 -9.94
C GLN A 27 14.70 3.90 -11.03
N SER A 28 14.77 3.28 -12.21
CA SER A 28 15.70 3.68 -13.28
C SER A 28 15.27 4.94 -14.02
N CYS A 29 13.96 5.14 -14.23
CA CYS A 29 13.44 6.28 -15.01
C CYS A 29 13.08 7.48 -14.14
N LEU A 30 12.65 7.26 -12.91
CA LEU A 30 12.15 8.33 -12.05
C LEU A 30 12.92 8.47 -10.72
N GLY A 31 13.93 7.64 -10.48
CA GLY A 31 14.80 7.75 -9.30
C GLY A 31 14.11 7.44 -7.98
N PHE A 32 13.08 6.59 -7.98
CA PHE A 32 12.49 6.09 -6.74
C PHE A 32 13.45 5.14 -6.02
N GLN A 33 13.48 5.24 -4.70
CA GLN A 33 14.30 4.40 -3.83
C GLN A 33 13.51 3.17 -3.37
N PRO A 34 14.04 1.95 -3.49
CA PRO A 34 13.42 0.77 -2.91
C PRO A 34 13.55 0.81 -1.38
N ILE A 35 12.44 0.65 -0.67
CA ILE A 35 12.38 0.78 0.80
C ILE A 35 12.09 -0.55 1.45
N ALA A 36 11.07 -1.28 0.95
CA ALA A 36 10.62 -2.51 1.55
C ALA A 36 10.10 -3.50 0.52
N TYR A 37 10.04 -4.76 0.92
CA TYR A 37 9.63 -5.88 0.10
C TYR A 37 8.77 -6.85 0.89
N GLN A 38 7.80 -7.43 0.22
CA GLN A 38 7.06 -8.60 0.69
C GLN A 38 6.92 -9.61 -0.46
N GLY A 39 7.20 -10.88 -0.20
CA GLY A 39 7.12 -11.94 -1.22
C GLY A 39 7.49 -13.29 -0.63
N LEU A 40 7.98 -14.20 -1.45
CA LEU A 40 8.31 -15.56 -1.03
C LEU A 40 9.32 -15.60 0.12
N GLU A 41 10.32 -14.73 0.10
CA GLU A 41 11.39 -14.63 1.08
C GLU A 41 10.88 -14.14 2.45
N THR A 42 9.78 -13.41 2.46
CA THR A 42 9.10 -12.96 3.68
C THR A 42 7.89 -13.82 4.07
N GLY A 43 7.71 -14.97 3.38
CA GLY A 43 6.65 -15.93 3.66
C GLY A 43 5.32 -15.68 2.94
N ASN A 44 5.19 -14.63 2.12
CA ASN A 44 3.99 -14.41 1.32
C ASN A 44 4.04 -15.22 0.03
N ARG A 45 3.09 -16.15 -0.13
CA ARG A 45 3.02 -17.05 -1.29
C ARG A 45 2.00 -16.64 -2.35
N GLU A 46 1.19 -15.63 -2.09
CA GLU A 46 0.10 -15.21 -2.97
C GLU A 46 0.47 -13.99 -3.80
N LYS A 47 1.26 -13.07 -3.20
CA LYS A 47 1.68 -11.84 -3.88
C LYS A 47 3.14 -11.50 -3.62
N VAL A 48 3.70 -10.72 -4.51
CA VAL A 48 4.96 -9.99 -4.31
C VAL A 48 4.67 -8.49 -4.38
N SER A 49 5.26 -7.72 -3.46
CA SER A 49 5.11 -6.27 -3.40
C SER A 49 6.45 -5.59 -3.18
N TYR A 50 6.72 -4.54 -3.95
CA TYR A 50 7.86 -3.63 -3.76
C TYR A 50 7.33 -2.27 -3.30
N VAL A 51 7.90 -1.76 -2.22
CA VAL A 51 7.61 -0.42 -1.71
C VAL A 51 8.73 0.52 -2.15
N LEU A 52 8.36 1.54 -2.90
CA LEU A 52 9.25 2.55 -3.43
C LEU A 52 8.92 3.92 -2.87
N LYS A 53 9.93 4.76 -2.68
CA LYS A 53 9.76 6.10 -2.14
C LYS A 53 10.57 7.13 -2.91
N GLN A 54 9.99 8.31 -3.11
CA GLN A 54 10.72 9.52 -3.44
C GLN A 54 10.09 10.69 -2.68
N ASN A 55 10.83 11.33 -1.80
CA ASN A 55 10.35 12.37 -0.89
C ASN A 55 9.09 11.92 -0.09
N GLN A 56 7.93 12.55 -0.34
CA GLN A 56 6.66 12.20 0.31
C GLN A 56 5.83 11.19 -0.47
N VAL A 57 6.29 10.80 -1.67
CA VAL A 57 5.58 9.85 -2.53
C VAL A 57 6.01 8.43 -2.20
N TRP A 58 5.02 7.59 -1.84
CA TRP A 58 5.20 6.17 -1.62
C TRP A 58 4.34 5.39 -2.60
N PHE A 59 4.96 4.50 -3.35
CA PHE A 59 4.29 3.52 -4.22
C PHE A 59 4.48 2.11 -3.68
N VAL A 60 3.39 1.34 -3.70
CA VAL A 60 3.42 -0.10 -3.50
C VAL A 60 3.06 -0.76 -4.82
N LEU A 61 3.98 -1.53 -5.37
CA LEU A 61 3.78 -2.24 -6.63
C LEU A 61 3.57 -3.71 -6.34
N SER A 62 2.36 -4.20 -6.55
CA SER A 62 1.97 -5.56 -6.18
C SER A 62 1.57 -6.38 -7.40
N SER A 63 2.10 -7.61 -7.49
CA SER A 63 1.68 -8.60 -8.50
C SER A 63 1.36 -9.95 -7.88
N PRO A 64 0.50 -10.75 -8.53
CA PRO A 64 0.17 -12.09 -8.04
C PRO A 64 1.33 -13.04 -8.27
N LEU A 65 1.54 -13.99 -7.34
CA LEU A 65 2.51 -15.10 -7.48
C LEU A 65 1.85 -16.39 -7.96
N ILE A 66 0.53 -16.50 -7.77
CA ILE A 66 -0.25 -17.68 -8.18
C ILE A 66 -1.53 -17.25 -8.91
N PRO A 67 -2.08 -18.10 -9.78
CA PRO A 67 -3.34 -17.82 -10.46
C PRO A 67 -4.53 -17.69 -9.51
N GLY A 68 -5.58 -16.97 -9.93
CA GLY A 68 -6.86 -16.91 -9.24
C GLY A 68 -6.90 -16.00 -7.99
N THR A 69 -5.84 -15.28 -7.69
CA THR A 69 -5.81 -14.29 -6.59
C THR A 69 -6.73 -13.09 -6.91
N LYS A 70 -7.05 -12.31 -5.88
CA LYS A 70 -7.78 -11.04 -6.06
C LYS A 70 -7.02 -10.07 -6.96
N ILE A 71 -5.67 -10.04 -6.86
CA ILE A 71 -4.82 -9.21 -7.71
C ILE A 71 -4.92 -9.67 -9.17
N GLY A 72 -4.79 -10.99 -9.43
CA GLY A 72 -4.89 -11.53 -10.78
C GLY A 72 -6.24 -11.21 -11.44
N LYS A 73 -7.35 -11.40 -10.72
CA LYS A 73 -8.69 -11.05 -11.23
C LYS A 73 -8.83 -9.58 -11.57
N HIS A 74 -8.30 -8.70 -10.71
CA HIS A 74 -8.32 -7.26 -10.97
C HIS A 74 -7.51 -6.90 -12.23
N LEU A 75 -6.34 -7.52 -12.42
CA LEU A 75 -5.51 -7.32 -13.61
C LEU A 75 -6.17 -7.84 -14.89
N ASP A 76 -6.89 -8.97 -14.81
CA ASP A 76 -7.66 -9.51 -15.95
C ASP A 76 -8.77 -8.56 -16.39
N GLU A 77 -9.38 -7.83 -15.46
CA GLU A 77 -10.50 -6.92 -15.72
C GLU A 77 -10.04 -5.51 -16.12
N HIS A 78 -8.95 -5.00 -15.54
CA HIS A 78 -8.57 -3.59 -15.62
C HIS A 78 -7.15 -3.35 -16.19
N GLY A 79 -6.30 -4.38 -16.24
CA GLY A 79 -4.87 -4.21 -16.51
C GLY A 79 -4.12 -3.58 -15.33
N ASP A 80 -2.91 -3.09 -15.61
CA ASP A 80 -2.09 -2.41 -14.62
C ASP A 80 -2.68 -1.04 -14.24
N GLY A 81 -2.76 -0.76 -12.94
CA GLY A 81 -3.33 0.52 -12.49
C GLY A 81 -3.40 0.68 -10.98
N VAL A 82 -3.87 1.85 -10.56
CA VAL A 82 -4.08 2.19 -9.15
C VAL A 82 -5.22 1.35 -8.59
N LYS A 83 -4.91 0.60 -7.54
CA LYS A 83 -5.88 -0.20 -6.78
C LYS A 83 -6.33 0.49 -5.51
N ASP A 84 -5.41 1.06 -4.76
CA ASP A 84 -5.70 1.66 -3.46
C ASP A 84 -4.98 2.99 -3.29
N ILE A 85 -5.69 3.92 -2.65
CA ILE A 85 -5.12 5.16 -2.14
C ILE A 85 -5.29 5.11 -0.63
N SER A 86 -4.16 4.98 0.07
CA SER A 86 -4.12 4.81 1.52
C SER A 86 -3.91 6.13 2.25
N PHE A 87 -4.53 6.25 3.42
CA PHE A 87 -4.43 7.40 4.30
C PHE A 87 -3.92 7.00 5.69
N SER A 88 -2.92 7.72 6.17
CA SER A 88 -2.50 7.63 7.57
C SER A 88 -3.51 8.35 8.46
N VAL A 89 -4.02 7.67 9.48
CA VAL A 89 -5.04 8.19 10.39
C VAL A 89 -4.59 8.03 11.85
N ASP A 90 -5.25 8.74 12.75
CA ASP A 90 -5.05 8.56 14.20
C ASP A 90 -5.84 7.37 14.76
N ASN A 91 -6.99 7.03 14.14
CA ASN A 91 -7.82 5.90 14.53
C ASN A 91 -8.52 5.29 13.31
N ALA A 92 -8.08 4.09 12.91
CA ALA A 92 -8.60 3.39 11.72
C ALA A 92 -10.02 2.84 11.93
N GLU A 93 -10.38 2.46 13.16
CA GLU A 93 -11.73 1.99 13.49
C GLU A 93 -12.75 3.12 13.39
N ASN A 94 -12.45 4.28 13.98
CA ASN A 94 -13.33 5.45 13.91
C ASN A 94 -13.45 5.98 12.47
N ALA A 95 -12.36 5.98 11.69
CA ALA A 95 -12.39 6.34 10.27
C ALA A 95 -13.35 5.43 9.47
N TRP A 96 -13.26 4.12 9.68
CA TRP A 96 -14.14 3.15 9.04
C TRP A 96 -15.59 3.30 9.48
N LYS A 97 -15.86 3.44 10.79
CA LYS A 97 -17.20 3.64 11.33
C LYS A 97 -17.85 4.88 10.75
N SER A 98 -17.16 6.02 10.80
CA SER A 98 -17.67 7.28 10.30
C SER A 98 -17.98 7.24 8.80
N THR A 99 -17.06 6.71 8.00
CA THR A 99 -17.24 6.64 6.54
C THR A 99 -18.36 5.67 6.14
N THR A 100 -18.47 4.51 6.78
CA THR A 100 -19.54 3.54 6.49
C THR A 100 -20.91 4.03 6.94
N GLN A 101 -21.01 4.73 8.07
CA GLN A 101 -22.25 5.40 8.50
C GLN A 101 -22.70 6.48 7.52
N ASN A 102 -21.77 7.11 6.81
CA ASN A 102 -22.04 8.09 5.76
C ASN A 102 -22.23 7.46 4.36
N GLY A 103 -22.36 6.12 4.27
CA GLY A 103 -22.73 5.40 3.06
C GLY A 103 -21.60 4.75 2.29
N ALA A 104 -20.35 4.82 2.75
CA ALA A 104 -19.25 4.09 2.13
C ALA A 104 -19.44 2.56 2.32
N LYS A 105 -19.10 1.77 1.31
CA LYS A 105 -19.18 0.31 1.38
C LYS A 105 -17.89 -0.25 1.99
N SER A 106 -18.02 -1.06 3.05
CA SER A 106 -16.88 -1.76 3.66
C SER A 106 -16.29 -2.80 2.69
N VAL A 107 -14.96 -2.84 2.63
CA VAL A 107 -14.15 -3.87 1.95
C VAL A 107 -13.39 -4.69 2.97
N LEU A 108 -12.82 -4.03 3.97
CA LEU A 108 -12.14 -4.64 5.12
C LEU A 108 -12.54 -3.90 6.39
N GLU A 109 -13.13 -4.61 7.33
CA GLU A 109 -13.38 -4.08 8.66
C GLU A 109 -12.07 -3.84 9.41
N PRO A 110 -12.06 -2.99 10.45
CA PRO A 110 -10.86 -2.74 11.24
C PRO A 110 -10.18 -4.03 11.66
N THR A 111 -8.98 -4.26 11.15
CA THR A 111 -8.22 -5.49 11.30
C THR A 111 -6.86 -5.18 11.87
N LEU A 112 -6.52 -5.86 12.97
CA LEU A 112 -5.18 -5.84 13.55
C LEU A 112 -4.26 -6.70 12.71
N ILE A 113 -3.13 -6.11 12.30
CA ILE A 113 -2.00 -6.81 11.69
C ILE A 113 -0.76 -6.57 12.54
N GLU A 114 0.10 -7.58 12.69
CA GLU A 114 1.25 -7.50 13.58
C GLU A 114 2.44 -8.31 13.09
N ASP A 115 3.61 -7.91 13.53
CA ASP A 115 4.86 -8.64 13.44
C ASP A 115 5.76 -8.29 14.65
N GLU A 116 7.02 -8.70 14.62
CA GLU A 116 7.99 -8.43 15.68
C GLU A 116 8.28 -6.92 15.92
N LYS A 117 7.90 -6.04 15.00
CA LYS A 117 8.08 -4.58 15.09
C LYS A 117 6.86 -3.87 15.70
N GLY A 118 5.80 -4.60 15.99
CA GLY A 118 4.60 -4.08 16.64
C GLY A 118 3.32 -4.34 15.88
N GLN A 119 2.34 -3.49 16.12
CA GLN A 119 0.97 -3.65 15.65
C GLN A 119 0.52 -2.46 14.82
N ALA A 120 -0.24 -2.73 13.76
CA ALA A 120 -0.95 -1.73 12.97
C ALA A 120 -2.43 -2.12 12.85
N ILE A 121 -3.32 -1.14 12.74
CA ILE A 121 -4.73 -1.36 12.44
C ILE A 121 -5.00 -0.81 11.06
N ILE A 122 -5.62 -1.63 10.22
CA ILE A 122 -6.02 -1.24 8.86
C ILE A 122 -7.52 -1.46 8.68
N SER A 123 -8.16 -0.60 7.88
CA SER A 123 -9.54 -0.78 7.44
C SER A 123 -9.70 -0.22 6.05
N THR A 124 -10.61 -0.77 5.23
CA THR A 124 -10.71 -0.40 3.82
C THR A 124 -12.17 -0.22 3.41
N ILE A 125 -12.42 0.84 2.66
CA ILE A 125 -13.70 1.14 2.04
C ILE A 125 -13.59 1.14 0.50
N LYS A 126 -14.71 0.86 -0.17
CA LYS A 126 -14.84 1.01 -1.62
C LYS A 126 -15.02 2.50 -1.96
N THR A 127 -14.38 2.93 -3.05
CA THR A 127 -14.64 4.24 -3.63
C THR A 127 -15.47 4.08 -4.92
N TYR A 128 -15.11 4.68 -6.01
CA TYR A 128 -15.73 4.47 -7.30
C TYR A 128 -14.98 3.39 -8.10
N GLY A 129 -15.70 2.69 -8.96
CA GLY A 129 -15.16 1.52 -9.68
C GLY A 129 -14.74 0.42 -8.71
N ASP A 130 -13.57 -0.15 -8.93
CA ASP A 130 -12.97 -1.19 -8.09
C ASP A 130 -11.74 -0.70 -7.29
N THR A 131 -11.54 0.62 -7.24
CA THR A 131 -10.54 1.24 -6.38
C THR A 131 -11.01 1.29 -4.92
N THR A 132 -10.06 1.41 -4.01
CA THR A 132 -10.30 1.42 -2.57
C THR A 132 -9.56 2.57 -1.88
N HIS A 133 -10.04 2.90 -0.66
CA HIS A 133 -9.28 3.69 0.29
C HIS A 133 -9.03 2.87 1.54
N THR A 134 -7.76 2.81 1.93
CA THR A 134 -7.35 2.14 3.16
C THR A 134 -6.93 3.17 4.19
N PHE A 135 -7.49 3.05 5.40
CA PHE A 135 -7.10 3.82 6.57
C PHE A 135 -6.08 3.03 7.37
N ILE A 136 -4.95 3.65 7.72
CA ILE A 136 -3.80 3.00 8.34
C ILE A 136 -3.45 3.72 9.63
N GLU A 137 -3.49 2.98 10.74
CA GLU A 137 -3.06 3.42 12.06
C GLU A 137 -1.78 2.69 12.45
N LEU A 138 -0.68 3.46 12.60
CA LEU A 138 0.67 2.95 12.90
C LEU A 138 1.16 3.40 14.28
N SER A 139 0.28 3.80 15.19
CA SER A 139 0.66 4.33 16.50
C SER A 139 1.59 3.40 17.29
N ASN A 140 1.39 2.09 17.15
CA ASN A 140 2.10 1.02 17.86
C ASN A 140 3.03 0.19 16.96
N TYR A 141 3.42 0.71 15.79
CA TYR A 141 4.29 0.04 14.84
C TYR A 141 5.60 0.79 14.63
N ARG A 142 6.73 0.06 14.52
CA ARG A 142 8.08 0.63 14.34
C ARG A 142 8.84 -0.03 13.19
N GLY A 143 8.15 -0.78 12.33
CA GLY A 143 8.73 -1.37 11.13
C GLY A 143 8.93 -0.37 10.01
N VAL A 144 9.50 -0.85 8.90
CA VAL A 144 9.88 -0.02 7.75
C VAL A 144 8.69 0.50 6.95
N PHE A 145 7.59 -0.26 6.93
CA PHE A 145 6.36 0.09 6.18
C PHE A 145 5.11 -0.46 6.89
N LEU A 146 4.69 -1.67 6.61
CA LEU A 146 3.58 -2.39 7.26
C LEU A 146 4.07 -3.74 7.79
N PRO A 147 3.37 -4.36 8.75
CA PRO A 147 3.67 -5.71 9.18
C PRO A 147 3.77 -6.70 8.02
N GLY A 148 4.79 -7.57 8.08
CA GLY A 148 5.10 -8.55 7.03
C GLY A 148 5.98 -8.03 5.89
N TYR A 149 6.32 -6.73 5.88
CA TYR A 149 7.32 -6.17 4.97
C TYR A 149 8.69 -6.11 5.63
N GLN A 150 9.72 -6.40 4.85
CA GLN A 150 11.12 -6.32 5.28
C GLN A 150 11.86 -5.25 4.50
N VAL A 151 12.89 -4.67 5.11
CA VAL A 151 13.81 -3.76 4.41
C VAL A 151 14.40 -4.49 3.23
N ILE A 152 14.45 -3.82 2.09
CA ILE A 152 15.15 -4.32 0.91
C ILE A 152 16.47 -3.57 0.76
N ASP A 153 17.56 -4.33 0.67
CA ASP A 153 18.89 -3.80 0.40
C ASP A 153 19.18 -3.96 -1.10
N ILE A 154 18.67 -3.02 -1.88
CA ILE A 154 18.93 -2.92 -3.32
C ILE A 154 19.61 -1.58 -3.58
N GLU A 155 20.72 -1.62 -4.31
CA GLU A 155 21.43 -0.41 -4.73
C GLU A 155 20.51 0.52 -5.54
N THR A 156 20.59 1.81 -5.25
CA THR A 156 19.88 2.85 -5.99
C THR A 156 20.40 2.92 -7.42
N ILE A 157 19.51 2.82 -8.40
CA ILE A 157 19.86 2.74 -9.82
C ILE A 157 20.06 4.14 -10.43
N ALA A 158 19.28 5.12 -9.98
CA ALA A 158 19.30 6.47 -10.52
C ALA A 158 19.07 7.53 -9.44
N GLU A 159 19.53 8.74 -9.72
CA GLU A 159 19.28 9.90 -8.86
C GLU A 159 17.79 10.30 -8.85
N PRO A 160 17.26 10.80 -7.71
CA PRO A 160 15.89 11.28 -7.61
C PRO A 160 15.60 12.41 -8.62
N THR A 161 14.46 12.33 -9.29
CA THR A 161 14.03 13.33 -10.29
C THR A 161 13.31 14.54 -9.68
N GLY A 162 13.17 14.60 -8.36
CA GLY A 162 12.59 15.74 -7.65
C GLY A 162 11.06 15.68 -7.51
N ILE A 163 10.43 14.51 -7.68
CA ILE A 163 9.01 14.32 -7.34
C ILE A 163 8.85 14.51 -5.83
N ILE A 164 8.00 15.44 -5.41
CA ILE A 164 7.85 15.81 -3.99
C ILE A 164 6.60 15.17 -3.39
N HIS A 165 5.46 15.26 -4.05
CA HIS A 165 4.16 14.78 -3.57
C HIS A 165 3.25 14.40 -4.74
N ILE A 166 2.13 13.78 -4.42
CA ILE A 166 1.02 13.50 -5.34
C ILE A 166 -0.10 14.50 -5.00
N ASP A 167 -0.60 15.19 -6.02
CA ASP A 167 -1.73 16.14 -5.91
C ASP A 167 -3.05 15.45 -6.22
#